data_2810655714db66830c9173b6096cd30c
#
_entry.id   2810655714db66830c9173b6096cd30c
#
_cell.length_a   1.000
_cell.length_b   1.000
_cell.length_c   1.000
_cell.angle_alpha   90.00
_cell.angle_beta   90.00
_cell.angle_gamma   90.00
#
_symmetry.space_group_name_H-M   'P 1'
#
loop_
_entity.id
_entity.type
_entity.pdbx_description
1 polymer ?
#
loop_
_entity_poly.entity_id
_entity_poly.type
_entity_poly.pdbx_seq_one_letter_code
_entity_poly.pdbx_strand_id
1 'polypeptide(L)'
;DKNDLEFDNVNRGDMPMATIHLMNNGTDNVEPQLMHMPPYLKGEVRPSRIAPGHTGTVTLQVDTWKLRDLGLTQTSVFLGMFPGDVVSPDKEISLSVIVMPDFERLTEAQRANAPKLQLSKGSIDIGSFGSKEKKKDVIVITNIGKSTLTIRSMQMLTVGMEVSLSEQNIQPGKSAKLKVTAIKSLLGK
;
A
#
# COMPACT_ATOMS: atom_id res chain seq x y z
N ASP A 1 -16.93 -3.34 8.68
CA ASP A 1 -16.14 -2.54 7.73
C ASP A 1 -14.93 -3.35 7.25
N LYS A 2 -14.30 -2.91 6.16
CA LYS A 2 -13.08 -3.54 5.65
C LYS A 2 -11.93 -3.37 6.66
N ASN A 3 -11.16 -4.42 6.88
CA ASN A 3 -9.95 -4.37 7.68
C ASN A 3 -8.71 -3.93 6.88
N ASP A 4 -8.89 -3.54 5.62
CA ASP A 4 -7.83 -3.07 4.73
C ASP A 4 -7.98 -1.56 4.53
N LEU A 5 -6.99 -0.80 4.96
CA LEU A 5 -6.90 0.65 4.81
C LEU A 5 -5.84 0.99 3.76
N GLU A 6 -6.25 1.66 2.71
CA GLU A 6 -5.38 2.07 1.62
C GLU A 6 -5.34 3.59 1.53
N PHE A 7 -4.13 4.16 1.61
CA PHE A 7 -3.88 5.58 1.39
C PHE A 7 -3.04 5.75 0.13
N ASP A 8 -3.72 6.06 -0.97
CA ASP A 8 -3.08 6.27 -2.26
C ASP A 8 -2.66 7.72 -2.46
N ASN A 9 -1.50 7.91 -3.10
CA ASN A 9 -1.01 9.21 -3.56
C ASN A 9 -0.95 10.29 -2.47
N VAL A 10 -0.43 9.92 -1.32
CA VAL A 10 -0.24 10.84 -0.19
C VAL A 10 1.08 11.58 -0.39
N ASN A 11 1.08 12.91 -0.28
CA ASN A 11 2.32 13.67 -0.34
C ASN A 11 3.11 13.54 0.97
N ARG A 12 4.44 13.58 0.85
CA ARG A 12 5.27 13.62 2.04
C ARG A 12 5.00 14.89 2.86
N GLY A 13 4.63 14.72 4.11
CA GLY A 13 4.21 15.80 5.00
C GLY A 13 2.72 15.77 5.33
N ASP A 14 1.91 15.08 4.54
CA ASP A 14 0.51 14.86 4.84
C ASP A 14 0.33 13.89 6.02
N MET A 15 -0.80 14.01 6.68
CA MET A 15 -1.22 13.13 7.78
C MET A 15 -2.59 12.52 7.46
N PRO A 16 -2.67 11.61 6.47
CA PRO A 16 -3.94 11.00 6.12
C PRO A 16 -4.52 10.19 7.26
N MET A 17 -5.84 10.15 7.31
CA MET A 17 -6.59 9.54 8.40
C MET A 17 -7.71 8.66 7.86
N ALA A 18 -7.92 7.51 8.48
CA ALA A 18 -9.03 6.62 8.20
C ALA A 18 -9.77 6.25 9.48
N THR A 19 -11.05 5.96 9.35
CA THR A 19 -11.91 5.55 10.46
C THR A 19 -12.58 4.22 10.12
N ILE A 20 -12.51 3.27 11.05
CA ILE A 20 -13.21 2.00 11.00
C ILE A 20 -14.30 2.02 12.06
N HIS A 21 -15.50 1.56 11.69
CA HIS A 21 -16.61 1.42 12.62
C HIS A 21 -16.60 0.02 13.24
N LEU A 22 -16.74 -0.02 14.55
CA LEU A 22 -16.85 -1.24 15.34
C LEU A 22 -18.27 -1.40 15.82
N MET A 23 -18.73 -2.64 15.94
CA MET A 23 -19.99 -2.99 16.61
C MET A 23 -19.74 -4.12 17.58
N ASN A 24 -20.12 -3.93 18.82
CA ASN A 24 -20.04 -4.99 19.83
C ASN A 24 -21.27 -5.89 19.73
N ASN A 25 -21.14 -7.01 19.04
CA ASN A 25 -22.20 -8.03 18.91
C ASN A 25 -22.16 -9.08 20.02
N GLY A 26 -21.27 -8.92 21.00
CA GLY A 26 -21.16 -9.81 22.17
C GLY A 26 -22.16 -9.48 23.27
N THR A 27 -22.05 -10.21 24.38
CA THR A 27 -22.88 -10.05 25.58
C THR A 27 -22.23 -9.18 26.65
N ASP A 28 -20.92 -8.97 26.55
CA ASP A 28 -20.12 -8.24 27.52
C ASP A 28 -19.58 -6.92 26.95
N ASN A 29 -19.18 -6.01 27.82
CA ASN A 29 -18.49 -4.80 27.39
C ASN A 29 -17.11 -5.16 26.83
N VAL A 30 -16.73 -4.49 25.74
CA VAL A 30 -15.38 -4.57 25.17
C VAL A 30 -14.63 -3.27 25.41
N GLU A 31 -13.31 -3.36 25.60
CA GLU A 31 -12.39 -2.23 25.75
C GLU A 31 -11.31 -2.35 24.66
N PRO A 32 -11.65 -2.00 23.40
CA PRO A 32 -10.75 -2.24 22.28
C PRO A 32 -9.44 -1.48 22.40
N GLN A 33 -8.33 -2.14 22.07
CA GLN A 33 -6.99 -1.57 22.10
C GLN A 33 -6.22 -1.84 20.82
N LEU A 34 -5.56 -0.81 20.32
CA LEU A 34 -4.65 -0.95 19.18
C LEU A 34 -3.31 -1.50 19.65
N MET A 35 -2.87 -2.56 18.99
CA MET A 35 -1.62 -3.26 19.29
C MET A 35 -0.68 -3.23 18.09
N HIS A 36 0.63 -3.34 18.33
CA HIS A 36 1.71 -3.35 17.34
C HIS A 36 1.75 -2.08 16.46
N MET A 37 1.43 -0.93 17.08
CA MET A 37 1.46 0.36 16.41
C MET A 37 2.88 0.80 16.07
N PRO A 38 3.25 0.92 14.79
CA PRO A 38 4.55 1.46 14.43
C PRO A 38 4.64 2.97 14.74
N PRO A 39 5.84 3.54 14.91
CA PRO A 39 6.02 4.94 15.35
C PRO A 39 5.39 6.01 14.46
N TYR A 40 5.16 5.69 13.19
CA TYR A 40 4.53 6.58 12.22
C TYR A 40 2.99 6.51 12.20
N LEU A 41 2.38 5.59 12.97
CA LEU A 41 0.93 5.52 13.14
C LEU A 41 0.52 6.09 14.49
N LYS A 42 -0.56 6.85 14.48
CA LYS A 42 -1.34 7.22 15.66
C LYS A 42 -2.71 6.60 15.53
N GLY A 43 -3.24 6.10 16.63
CA GLY A 43 -4.56 5.48 16.65
C GLY A 43 -5.33 5.83 17.90
N GLU A 44 -6.64 5.90 17.75
CA GLU A 44 -7.56 6.15 18.85
C GLU A 44 -8.81 5.30 18.69
N VAL A 45 -9.35 4.82 19.81
CA VAL A 45 -10.63 4.13 19.87
C VAL A 45 -11.60 4.94 20.69
N ARG A 46 -12.78 5.19 20.13
CA ARG A 46 -13.86 5.96 20.82
C ARG A 46 -15.21 5.27 20.66
N PRO A 47 -15.98 5.08 21.74
CA PRO A 47 -15.56 5.24 23.14
C PRO A 47 -14.53 4.18 23.52
N SER A 48 -13.79 4.39 24.60
CA SER A 48 -12.81 3.42 25.11
C SER A 48 -13.45 2.12 25.61
N ARG A 49 -14.77 2.15 25.90
CA ARG A 49 -15.57 1.00 26.31
C ARG A 49 -16.87 0.97 25.52
N ILE A 50 -17.15 -0.16 24.87
CA ILE A 50 -18.33 -0.34 24.01
C ILE A 50 -19.23 -1.41 24.65
N ALA A 51 -20.44 -1.02 25.03
CA ALA A 51 -21.44 -1.92 25.59
C ALA A 51 -22.03 -2.87 24.51
N PRO A 52 -22.62 -3.99 24.91
CA PRO A 52 -23.35 -4.88 24.01
C PRO A 52 -24.37 -4.14 23.13
N GLY A 53 -24.36 -4.42 21.83
CA GLY A 53 -25.24 -3.79 20.83
C GLY A 53 -24.87 -2.35 20.48
N HIS A 54 -23.79 -1.79 21.05
CA HIS A 54 -23.35 -0.42 20.74
C HIS A 54 -22.17 -0.40 19.78
N THR A 55 -21.94 0.77 19.18
CA THR A 55 -20.89 1.00 18.20
C THR A 55 -19.77 1.86 18.76
N GLY A 56 -18.59 1.74 18.17
CA GLY A 56 -17.44 2.58 18.39
C GLY A 56 -16.69 2.85 17.10
N THR A 57 -15.66 3.65 17.16
CA THR A 57 -14.79 3.98 16.04
C THR A 57 -13.33 3.78 16.39
N VAL A 58 -12.56 3.24 15.45
CA VAL A 58 -11.10 3.27 15.45
C VAL A 58 -10.66 4.27 14.41
N THR A 59 -9.88 5.25 14.80
CA THR A 59 -9.25 6.22 13.90
C THR A 59 -7.77 5.93 13.84
N LEU A 60 -7.22 5.79 12.62
CA LEU A 60 -5.80 5.62 12.37
C LEU A 60 -5.30 6.79 11.51
N GLN A 61 -4.20 7.42 11.93
CA GLN A 61 -3.54 8.52 11.23
C GLN A 61 -2.09 8.16 10.93
N VAL A 62 -1.67 8.38 9.69
CA VAL A 62 -0.29 8.16 9.25
C VAL A 62 0.48 9.49 9.30
N ASP A 63 1.59 9.52 10.00
CA ASP A 63 2.56 10.62 9.96
C ASP A 63 3.62 10.30 8.89
N THR A 64 3.42 10.84 7.69
CA THR A 64 4.30 10.53 6.54
C THR A 64 5.71 11.10 6.67
N TRP A 65 5.97 12.05 7.59
CA TRP A 65 7.32 12.51 7.91
C TRP A 65 8.16 11.44 8.61
N LYS A 66 7.51 10.56 9.34
CA LYS A 66 8.19 9.46 10.05
C LYS A 66 8.43 8.23 9.18
N LEU A 67 7.86 8.20 7.98
CA LEU A 67 8.17 7.16 7.02
C LEU A 67 9.55 7.39 6.42
N ARG A 68 10.35 6.33 6.37
CA ARG A 68 11.75 6.40 5.95
C ARG A 68 11.87 6.69 4.46
N ASP A 69 11.08 6.00 3.65
CA ASP A 69 11.16 6.01 2.20
C ASP A 69 9.88 6.55 1.55
N LEU A 70 10.04 7.03 0.32
CA LEU A 70 8.93 7.31 -0.59
C LEU A 70 8.43 6.00 -1.23
N GLY A 71 7.20 6.01 -1.71
CA GLY A 71 6.57 4.85 -2.31
C GLY A 71 5.73 4.04 -1.33
N LEU A 72 5.55 2.76 -1.62
CA LEU A 72 4.67 1.87 -0.86
C LEU A 72 5.29 1.49 0.49
N THR A 73 4.53 1.74 1.55
CA THR A 73 4.75 1.18 2.88
C THR A 73 3.52 0.36 3.26
N GLN A 74 3.75 -0.85 3.75
CA GLN A 74 2.69 -1.74 4.24
C GLN A 74 2.99 -2.14 5.68
N THR A 75 1.94 -2.23 6.47
CA THR A 75 2.01 -2.69 7.87
C THR A 75 0.68 -3.28 8.29
N SER A 76 0.72 -4.04 9.38
CA SER A 76 -0.47 -4.52 10.06
C SER A 76 -0.46 -4.03 11.50
N VAL A 77 -1.62 -3.60 11.96
CA VAL A 77 -1.90 -3.34 13.37
C VAL A 77 -3.03 -4.28 13.81
N PHE A 78 -3.19 -4.49 15.08
CA PHE A 78 -4.19 -5.43 15.59
C PHE A 78 -5.11 -4.74 16.57
N LEU A 79 -6.39 -5.12 16.55
CA LEU A 79 -7.40 -4.60 17.45
C LEU A 79 -7.76 -5.66 18.49
N GLY A 80 -7.17 -5.58 19.66
CA GLY A 80 -7.57 -6.40 20.82
C GLY A 80 -8.92 -5.95 21.37
N MET A 81 -9.66 -6.84 21.98
CA MET A 81 -10.99 -6.57 22.54
C MET A 81 -10.94 -6.14 24.01
N PHE A 82 -9.81 -6.37 24.68
CA PHE A 82 -9.57 -5.99 26.07
C PHE A 82 -8.06 -5.83 26.34
N PRO A 83 -7.67 -5.15 27.44
CA PRO A 83 -6.26 -5.02 27.83
C PRO A 83 -5.61 -6.40 28.03
N GLY A 84 -4.48 -6.63 27.34
CA GLY A 84 -3.76 -7.91 27.41
C GLY A 84 -4.30 -9.01 26.48
N ASP A 85 -5.20 -8.67 25.58
CA ASP A 85 -5.68 -9.59 24.54
C ASP A 85 -4.54 -10.06 23.61
N VAL A 86 -4.72 -11.24 23.01
CA VAL A 86 -3.71 -11.85 22.13
C VAL A 86 -3.92 -11.43 20.68
N VAL A 87 -2.81 -11.31 19.96
CA VAL A 87 -2.81 -11.06 18.52
C VAL A 87 -3.28 -12.31 17.77
N SER A 88 -4.20 -12.12 16.82
CA SER A 88 -4.71 -13.17 15.94
C SER A 88 -5.10 -12.59 14.57
N PRO A 89 -5.12 -13.38 13.50
CA PRO A 89 -5.39 -12.90 12.15
C PRO A 89 -6.76 -12.24 11.98
N ASP A 90 -7.77 -12.66 12.71
CA ASP A 90 -9.13 -12.09 12.71
C ASP A 90 -9.21 -10.67 13.30
N LYS A 91 -8.16 -10.25 14.02
CA LYS A 91 -8.02 -8.92 14.63
C LYS A 91 -7.10 -8.00 13.84
N GLU A 92 -6.61 -8.46 12.71
CA GLU A 92 -5.67 -7.71 11.88
C GLU A 92 -6.38 -6.58 11.12
N ILE A 93 -5.74 -5.43 11.12
CA ILE A 93 -6.05 -4.29 10.25
C ILE A 93 -4.82 -4.06 9.38
N SER A 94 -4.93 -4.40 8.12
CA SER A 94 -3.89 -4.13 7.11
C SER A 94 -3.91 -2.67 6.71
N LEU A 95 -2.75 -2.07 6.58
CA LEU A 95 -2.61 -0.68 6.17
C LEU A 95 -1.54 -0.57 5.09
N SER A 96 -1.88 0.09 4.00
CA SER A 96 -0.94 0.48 2.96
C SER A 96 -0.98 1.98 2.72
N VAL A 97 0.18 2.58 2.50
CA VAL A 97 0.31 3.98 2.14
C VAL A 97 1.33 4.15 1.03
N ILE A 98 0.98 4.90 -0.02
CA ILE A 98 1.88 5.27 -1.10
C ILE A 98 2.26 6.73 -0.92
N VAL A 99 3.49 6.96 -0.42
CA VAL A 99 4.00 8.31 -0.18
C VAL A 99 4.71 8.83 -1.42
N MET A 100 4.23 9.94 -1.92
CA MET A 100 4.78 10.65 -3.09
C MET A 100 5.76 11.74 -2.65
N PRO A 101 6.74 12.10 -3.49
CA PRO A 101 7.50 13.32 -3.30
C PRO A 101 6.55 14.52 -3.28
N ASP A 102 6.88 15.54 -2.48
CA ASP A 102 6.17 16.81 -2.54
C ASP A 102 6.54 17.56 -3.83
N PHE A 103 5.80 17.29 -4.89
CA PHE A 103 6.02 17.90 -6.20
C PHE A 103 5.70 19.39 -6.23
N GLU A 104 4.90 19.91 -5.30
CA GLU A 104 4.55 21.33 -5.25
C GLU A 104 5.74 22.19 -4.83
N ARG A 105 6.62 21.64 -3.99
CA ARG A 105 7.85 22.30 -3.52
C ARG A 105 9.00 22.25 -4.52
N LEU A 106 8.87 21.53 -5.63
CA LEU A 106 9.90 21.51 -6.65
C LEU A 106 9.96 22.85 -7.37
N THR A 107 11.16 23.41 -7.48
CA THR A 107 11.40 24.59 -8.34
C THR A 107 11.16 24.23 -9.80
N GLU A 108 10.92 25.23 -10.63
CA GLU A 108 10.75 25.04 -12.08
C GLU A 108 11.96 24.33 -12.70
N ALA A 109 13.18 24.70 -12.30
CA ALA A 109 14.41 24.05 -12.73
C ALA A 109 14.46 22.57 -12.33
N GLN A 110 14.03 22.22 -11.12
CA GLN A 110 13.96 20.82 -10.66
C GLN A 110 12.92 20.04 -11.46
N ARG A 111 11.74 20.59 -11.71
CA ARG A 111 10.71 19.98 -12.56
C ARG A 111 11.18 19.76 -13.99
N ALA A 112 11.88 20.75 -14.57
CA ALA A 112 12.43 20.68 -15.93
C ALA A 112 13.53 19.63 -16.09
N ASN A 113 14.26 19.33 -15.01
CA ASN A 113 15.34 18.34 -14.98
C ASN A 113 14.92 17.00 -14.38
N ALA A 114 13.68 16.84 -13.98
CA ALA A 114 13.17 15.59 -13.37
C ALA A 114 13.21 14.41 -14.36
N PRO A 115 13.29 13.17 -13.86
CA PRO A 115 13.00 11.99 -14.66
C PRO A 115 11.53 12.01 -15.08
N LYS A 116 11.22 11.47 -16.24
CA LYS A 116 9.83 11.35 -16.73
C LYS A 116 9.61 9.95 -17.25
N LEU A 117 8.59 9.30 -16.72
CA LEU A 117 8.23 7.95 -17.08
C LEU A 117 7.25 7.96 -18.25
N GLN A 118 7.54 7.14 -19.26
CA GLN A 118 6.62 6.79 -20.33
C GLN A 118 6.46 5.27 -20.38
N LEU A 119 5.22 4.79 -20.45
CA LEU A 119 4.90 3.36 -20.58
C LEU A 119 4.50 3.05 -22.02
N SER A 120 4.92 1.88 -22.54
CA SER A 120 4.49 1.41 -23.86
C SER A 120 2.99 1.03 -23.90
N LYS A 121 2.42 0.70 -22.74
CA LYS A 121 0.98 0.42 -22.53
C LYS A 121 0.63 0.59 -21.07
N GLY A 122 -0.60 1.01 -20.77
CA GLY A 122 -1.09 1.27 -19.40
C GLY A 122 -1.74 0.06 -18.72
N SER A 123 -1.93 -1.05 -19.44
CA SER A 123 -2.57 -2.25 -18.91
C SER A 123 -1.92 -3.51 -19.48
N ILE A 124 -2.10 -4.61 -18.76
CA ILE A 124 -1.66 -5.94 -19.17
C ILE A 124 -2.90 -6.83 -19.28
N ASP A 125 -3.05 -7.45 -20.45
CA ASP A 125 -4.04 -8.50 -20.64
C ASP A 125 -3.32 -9.84 -20.73
N ILE A 126 -3.50 -10.67 -19.71
CA ILE A 126 -2.95 -12.01 -19.65
C ILE A 126 -3.78 -12.98 -20.52
N GLY A 127 -5.05 -12.67 -20.77
CA GLY A 127 -5.98 -13.49 -21.54
C GLY A 127 -6.17 -14.90 -20.97
N SER A 128 -6.81 -15.79 -21.76
CA SER A 128 -7.04 -17.19 -21.35
C SER A 128 -5.74 -17.99 -21.30
N PHE A 129 -5.54 -18.75 -20.24
CA PHE A 129 -4.35 -19.62 -20.07
C PHE A 129 -4.33 -20.84 -21.02
N GLY A 130 -5.51 -21.33 -21.43
CA GLY A 130 -5.61 -22.59 -22.16
C GLY A 130 -4.91 -23.74 -21.39
N SER A 131 -4.01 -24.44 -22.07
CA SER A 131 -3.18 -25.52 -21.47
C SER A 131 -1.91 -25.02 -20.76
N LYS A 132 -1.62 -23.73 -20.79
CA LYS A 132 -0.40 -23.15 -20.19
C LYS A 132 -0.57 -22.89 -18.70
N GLU A 133 0.42 -23.26 -17.90
CA GLU A 133 0.48 -22.97 -16.47
C GLU A 133 0.93 -21.52 -16.19
N LYS A 134 1.81 -20.98 -17.03
CA LYS A 134 2.34 -19.63 -16.89
C LYS A 134 2.14 -18.81 -18.14
N LYS A 135 1.74 -17.55 -17.95
CA LYS A 135 1.72 -16.54 -19.01
C LYS A 135 2.51 -15.31 -18.59
N LYS A 136 3.07 -14.65 -19.58
CA LYS A 136 3.93 -13.48 -19.39
C LYS A 136 3.50 -12.37 -20.33
N ASP A 137 3.61 -11.15 -19.84
CA ASP A 137 3.52 -9.95 -20.66
C ASP A 137 4.58 -8.93 -20.25
N VAL A 138 4.89 -7.99 -21.12
CA VAL A 138 5.95 -7.02 -20.92
C VAL A 138 5.43 -5.62 -21.18
N ILE A 139 5.74 -4.71 -20.25
CA ILE A 139 5.62 -3.26 -20.45
C ILE A 139 7.04 -2.70 -20.61
N VAL A 140 7.25 -1.85 -21.60
CA VAL A 140 8.50 -1.09 -21.71
C VAL A 140 8.32 0.23 -20.96
N ILE A 141 9.23 0.49 -20.04
CA ILE A 141 9.32 1.74 -19.29
C ILE A 141 10.44 2.55 -19.90
N THR A 142 10.15 3.73 -20.44
CA THR A 142 11.13 4.63 -21.02
C THR A 142 11.26 5.89 -20.15
N ASN A 143 12.50 6.28 -19.87
CA ASN A 143 12.77 7.57 -19.24
C ASN A 143 12.89 8.65 -20.31
N ILE A 144 11.84 9.45 -20.48
CA ILE A 144 11.81 10.60 -21.39
C ILE A 144 12.20 11.92 -20.70
N GLY A 145 12.68 11.85 -19.45
CA GLY A 145 13.16 12.98 -18.66
C GLY A 145 14.65 13.26 -18.87
N LYS A 146 15.19 14.16 -18.04
CA LYS A 146 16.58 14.62 -18.13
C LYS A 146 17.51 14.09 -17.04
N SER A 147 16.97 13.45 -16.00
CA SER A 147 17.75 12.79 -14.95
C SER A 147 17.40 11.30 -14.86
N THR A 148 18.22 10.53 -14.15
CA THR A 148 18.03 9.10 -14.00
C THR A 148 16.69 8.80 -13.31
N LEU A 149 15.87 7.94 -13.92
CA LEU A 149 14.66 7.39 -13.33
C LEU A 149 15.03 6.15 -12.51
N THR A 150 14.86 6.22 -11.20
CA THR A 150 15.13 5.09 -10.29
C THR A 150 13.83 4.48 -9.81
N ILE A 151 13.64 3.18 -10.06
CA ILE A 151 12.52 2.37 -9.57
C ILE A 151 13.06 1.46 -8.47
N ARG A 152 12.82 1.80 -7.20
CA ARG A 152 13.47 1.15 -6.05
C ARG A 152 12.85 -0.18 -5.67
N SER A 153 11.53 -0.29 -5.71
CA SER A 153 10.81 -1.52 -5.38
C SER A 153 9.57 -1.67 -6.24
N MET A 154 9.23 -2.91 -6.52
CA MET A 154 7.97 -3.28 -7.14
C MET A 154 7.43 -4.49 -6.40
N GLN A 155 6.17 -4.41 -5.99
CA GLN A 155 5.47 -5.50 -5.34
C GLN A 155 4.19 -5.80 -6.12
N MET A 156 3.89 -7.09 -6.25
CA MET A 156 2.59 -7.57 -6.68
C MET A 156 1.87 -8.13 -5.47
N LEU A 157 0.74 -7.53 -5.15
CA LEU A 157 -0.09 -7.96 -4.02
C LEU A 157 -1.05 -9.09 -4.39
N THR A 158 -1.17 -9.37 -5.68
CA THR A 158 -2.03 -10.46 -6.17
C THR A 158 -1.29 -11.78 -6.13
N VAL A 159 -1.79 -12.73 -5.35
CA VAL A 159 -1.26 -14.10 -5.31
C VAL A 159 -1.28 -14.71 -6.71
N GLY A 160 -0.18 -15.33 -7.10
CA GLY A 160 -0.01 -15.92 -8.43
C GLY A 160 0.46 -14.96 -9.52
N MET A 161 0.82 -13.73 -9.15
CA MET A 161 1.49 -12.80 -10.06
C MET A 161 2.89 -12.44 -9.57
N GLU A 162 3.84 -12.42 -10.49
CA GLU A 162 5.23 -12.08 -10.25
C GLU A 162 5.64 -10.93 -11.17
N VAL A 163 6.43 -9.97 -10.66
CA VAL A 163 7.01 -8.90 -11.47
C VAL A 163 8.52 -8.94 -11.42
N SER A 164 9.14 -8.58 -12.54
CA SER A 164 10.59 -8.35 -12.61
C SER A 164 10.90 -7.20 -13.53
N LEU A 165 11.89 -6.39 -13.15
CA LEU A 165 12.38 -5.25 -13.91
C LEU A 165 13.80 -5.55 -14.40
N SER A 166 14.08 -5.29 -15.68
CA SER A 166 15.40 -5.57 -16.26
C SER A 166 16.49 -4.62 -15.74
N GLU A 167 16.12 -3.41 -15.33
CA GLU A 167 17.05 -2.38 -14.85
C GLU A 167 16.30 -1.41 -13.94
N GLN A 168 16.86 -1.14 -12.76
CA GLN A 168 16.24 -0.24 -11.79
C GLN A 168 16.57 1.24 -12.01
N ASN A 169 17.74 1.54 -12.60
CA ASN A 169 18.22 2.90 -12.85
C ASN A 169 18.21 3.19 -14.35
N ILE A 170 17.14 3.78 -14.83
CA ILE A 170 16.94 4.05 -16.25
C ILE A 170 17.46 5.45 -16.58
N GLN A 171 18.56 5.52 -17.36
CA GLN A 171 19.15 6.77 -17.80
C GLN A 171 18.22 7.54 -18.77
N PRO A 172 18.36 8.86 -18.90
CA PRO A 172 17.63 9.65 -19.90
C PRO A 172 17.69 9.03 -21.30
N GLY A 173 16.52 8.87 -21.92
CA GLY A 173 16.37 8.27 -23.24
C GLY A 173 16.53 6.75 -23.29
N LYS A 174 16.77 6.08 -22.16
CA LYS A 174 16.86 4.60 -22.07
C LYS A 174 15.56 3.98 -21.59
N SER A 175 15.46 2.67 -21.77
CA SER A 175 14.27 1.90 -21.42
C SER A 175 14.62 0.65 -20.63
N ALA A 176 13.73 0.26 -19.72
CA ALA A 176 13.75 -1.02 -19.04
C ALA A 176 12.49 -1.83 -19.38
N LYS A 177 12.57 -3.16 -19.24
CA LYS A 177 11.45 -4.08 -19.45
C LYS A 177 10.88 -4.51 -18.12
N LEU A 178 9.63 -4.15 -17.86
CA LEU A 178 8.82 -4.67 -16.77
C LEU A 178 8.12 -5.93 -17.28
N LYS A 179 8.52 -7.10 -16.78
CA LYS A 179 7.92 -8.38 -17.09
C LYS A 179 6.96 -8.78 -15.98
N VAL A 180 5.72 -9.06 -16.33
CA VAL A 180 4.71 -9.62 -15.43
C VAL A 180 4.47 -11.08 -15.84
N THR A 181 4.47 -11.97 -14.86
CA THR A 181 4.20 -13.39 -15.03
C THR A 181 2.99 -13.75 -14.18
N ALA A 182 1.98 -14.33 -14.79
CA ALA A 182 0.82 -14.90 -14.10
C ALA A 182 0.91 -16.43 -14.06
N ILE A 183 0.60 -17.02 -12.90
CA ILE A 183 0.67 -18.47 -12.63
C ILE A 183 -0.75 -18.97 -12.36
N LYS A 184 -1.27 -19.80 -13.27
CA LYS A 184 -2.65 -20.27 -13.30
C LYS A 184 -3.11 -20.92 -12.00
N SER A 185 -2.29 -21.84 -11.47
CA SER A 185 -2.60 -22.62 -10.27
C SER A 185 -2.68 -21.78 -8.98
N LEU A 186 -2.15 -20.56 -9.01
CA LEU A 186 -2.10 -19.64 -7.86
C LEU A 186 -3.12 -18.50 -7.96
N LEU A 187 -3.68 -18.24 -9.14
CA LEU A 187 -4.70 -17.21 -9.32
C LEU A 187 -6.04 -17.71 -8.80
N GLY A 188 -6.69 -16.90 -7.96
CA GLY A 188 -8.03 -17.21 -7.42
C GLY A 188 -8.04 -18.11 -6.19
N LYS A 189 -6.92 -18.20 -5.47
CA LYS A 189 -6.85 -18.84 -4.15
C LYS A 189 -6.95 -17.81 -3.05
#